data_05795df86810538b9e63f6c68c20fe97
#
_entry.id   05795df86810538b9e63f6c68c20fe97
#
_cell.length_a   1.000
_cell.length_b   1.000
_cell.length_c   1.000
_cell.angle_alpha   90.00
_cell.angle_beta   90.00
_cell.angle_gamma   90.00
#
_symmetry.space_group_name_H-M   'P 1'
#
loop_
_entity.id
_entity.type
_entity.pdbx_description
1 polymer ?
#
loop_
_entity_poly.entity_id
_entity_poly.type
_entity_poly.pdbx_seq_one_letter_code
_entity_poly.pdbx_strand_id
1 'polypeptide(L)'
;GVLTLKPEDDIYDGIPTIATTSEELLKTSGSLHCAPTMTADIISKYLSDKKIGIAVKPCDAKAVNELIKRHRINPDNIYTIGLNCGGTISPITAREMLKLYYDIDPNSVVKEEIAKGKFIVELEDGGEKAVSIDELEENGYGRRHNCQRCDLKVPRNADIACGNWGAEDGWTFIEINSQKGAKIVNQAKAEGYIEGKTPSEKAIGIRSKIENLMIKMGEKEKTSLLDEDISIGSDEWNRCIQCYACRDICPICWCNECELEKSYFENENENCPPSAISFQGVRLSHMAFSCVNCGQCGDVCPIEIPVDKLFDKIQRKYKNRTGYVAGISEEKPPLYSPKKEIL
;
A
#
# COMPACT_ATOMS: atom_id res chain seq x y z
N GLY A 1 -4.29 16.06 13.59
CA GLY A 1 -3.26 15.05 13.85
C GLY A 1 -2.69 14.48 12.56
N VAL A 2 -1.71 13.64 12.70
CA VAL A 2 -1.09 12.91 11.57
C VAL A 2 -1.25 11.41 11.82
N LEU A 3 -1.86 10.68 10.90
CA LEU A 3 -1.90 9.23 10.92
C LEU A 3 -0.60 8.69 10.32
N THR A 4 0.10 7.89 11.08
CA THR A 4 1.42 7.38 10.78
C THR A 4 1.61 5.99 11.39
N LEU A 5 2.79 5.40 11.29
CA LEU A 5 3.10 4.10 11.87
C LEU A 5 4.05 4.29 13.07
N LYS A 6 3.72 3.66 14.17
CA LYS A 6 4.60 3.62 15.35
C LYS A 6 5.16 2.21 15.50
N PRO A 7 6.49 2.01 15.47
CA PRO A 7 7.10 0.76 15.89
C PRO A 7 6.89 0.56 17.41
N GLU A 8 6.65 -0.66 17.85
CA GLU A 8 6.59 -1.01 19.27
C GLU A 8 7.74 -1.92 19.68
N ASP A 9 7.68 -3.20 19.36
CA ASP A 9 8.70 -4.17 19.76
C ASP A 9 9.88 -4.16 18.77
N ASP A 10 9.61 -4.05 17.48
CA ASP A 10 10.61 -3.90 16.44
C ASP A 10 10.08 -2.97 15.32
N ILE A 11 10.91 -2.67 14.31
CA ILE A 11 10.52 -1.82 13.19
C ILE A 11 9.48 -2.46 12.27
N TYR A 12 9.15 -3.74 12.45
CA TYR A 12 8.20 -4.50 11.64
C TYR A 12 6.79 -4.50 12.23
N ASP A 13 6.61 -4.03 13.46
CA ASP A 13 5.31 -3.92 14.15
C ASP A 13 4.62 -2.58 13.92
N GLY A 14 4.76 -2.00 12.75
CA GLY A 14 4.22 -0.67 12.43
C GLY A 14 2.73 -0.52 12.74
N ILE A 15 2.40 -0.03 13.93
CA ILE A 15 1.03 0.16 14.41
C ILE A 15 0.50 1.52 13.94
N PRO A 16 -0.65 1.57 13.24
CA PRO A 16 -1.30 2.82 12.88
C PRO A 16 -1.60 3.67 14.11
N THR A 17 -1.02 4.85 14.17
CA THR A 17 -1.08 5.75 15.34
C THR A 17 -1.37 7.18 14.89
N ILE A 18 -2.19 7.90 15.66
CA ILE A 18 -2.44 9.33 15.43
C ILE A 18 -1.52 10.15 16.31
N ALA A 19 -0.51 10.78 15.72
CA ALA A 19 0.32 11.76 16.39
C ALA A 19 -0.39 13.12 16.41
N THR A 20 -0.50 13.73 17.57
CA THR A 20 -1.16 15.03 17.77
C THR A 20 -0.18 16.14 18.12
N THR A 21 1.05 15.77 18.49
CA THR A 21 2.16 16.68 18.81
C THR A 21 3.39 16.36 17.96
N SER A 22 4.31 17.32 17.85
CA SER A 22 5.58 17.12 17.18
C SER A 22 6.43 16.04 17.84
N GLU A 23 6.39 15.94 19.18
CA GLU A 23 7.15 14.95 19.95
C GLU A 23 6.64 13.52 19.67
N GLU A 24 5.33 13.35 19.58
CA GLU A 24 4.72 12.07 19.20
C GLU A 24 5.11 11.71 17.77
N LEU A 25 5.06 12.68 16.84
CA LEU A 25 5.37 12.45 15.44
C LEU A 25 6.84 12.02 15.22
N LEU A 26 7.77 12.58 15.99
CA LEU A 26 9.19 12.22 15.93
C LEU A 26 9.47 10.77 16.36
N LYS A 27 8.56 10.15 17.11
CA LYS A 27 8.65 8.74 17.54
C LYS A 27 7.98 7.77 16.56
N THR A 28 7.54 8.25 15.41
CA THR A 28 6.82 7.46 14.42
C THR A 28 7.59 7.41 13.10
N SER A 29 7.26 6.42 12.30
CA SER A 29 7.77 6.27 10.94
C SER A 29 6.67 6.60 9.94
N GLY A 30 6.92 7.51 9.00
CA GLY A 30 5.96 7.83 7.94
C GLY A 30 5.65 6.63 7.05
N SER A 31 6.64 5.76 6.85
CA SER A 31 6.50 4.52 6.08
C SER A 31 7.58 3.54 6.50
N LEU A 32 7.21 2.26 6.57
CA LEU A 32 8.11 1.13 6.78
C LEU A 32 8.05 0.22 5.55
N HIS A 33 9.20 -0.33 5.13
CA HIS A 33 9.24 -1.27 4.01
C HIS A 33 8.55 -2.60 4.35
N CYS A 34 8.64 -3.02 5.59
CA CYS A 34 8.13 -4.28 6.05
C CYS A 34 6.94 -4.13 7.02
N ALA A 35 6.02 -3.24 6.72
CA ALA A 35 4.80 -3.04 7.51
C ALA A 35 3.55 -3.08 6.63
N PRO A 36 2.39 -3.40 7.20
CA PRO A 36 1.13 -3.32 6.48
C PRO A 36 0.79 -1.88 6.12
N THR A 37 -0.03 -1.72 5.08
CA THR A 37 -0.54 -0.43 4.61
C THR A 37 -2.06 -0.47 4.65
N MET A 38 -2.71 0.28 5.54
CA MET A 38 -4.16 0.23 5.79
C MET A 38 -4.76 1.60 6.09
N THR A 39 -4.00 2.67 5.88
CA THR A 39 -4.39 4.01 6.35
C THR A 39 -5.71 4.50 5.77
N ALA A 40 -6.00 4.18 4.52
CA ALA A 40 -7.24 4.61 3.86
C ALA A 40 -8.50 4.02 4.51
N ASP A 41 -8.47 2.74 4.89
CA ASP A 41 -9.59 2.08 5.56
C ASP A 41 -9.84 2.67 6.94
N ILE A 42 -8.79 2.88 7.73
CA ILE A 42 -8.87 3.52 9.06
C ILE A 42 -9.50 4.91 8.95
N ILE A 43 -9.09 5.72 7.96
CA ILE A 43 -9.65 7.04 7.75
C ILE A 43 -11.13 6.94 7.41
N SER A 44 -11.49 6.08 6.48
CA SER A 44 -12.89 5.98 6.02
C SER A 44 -13.84 5.51 7.11
N LYS A 45 -13.40 4.61 7.99
CA LYS A 45 -14.22 4.03 9.05
C LYS A 45 -14.26 4.88 10.33
N TYR A 46 -13.13 5.50 10.70
CA TYR A 46 -12.98 6.08 12.03
C TYR A 46 -12.64 7.57 12.05
N LEU A 47 -12.17 8.15 10.94
CA LEU A 47 -11.60 9.50 10.90
C LEU A 47 -12.16 10.35 9.77
N SER A 48 -13.24 9.96 9.13
CA SER A 48 -13.81 10.63 7.93
C SER A 48 -14.18 12.10 8.14
N ASP A 49 -14.52 12.50 9.37
CA ASP A 49 -14.89 13.86 9.78
C ASP A 49 -13.72 14.68 10.36
N LYS A 50 -12.55 14.07 10.54
CA LYS A 50 -11.38 14.70 11.17
C LYS A 50 -10.41 15.26 10.12
N LYS A 51 -9.77 16.39 10.48
CA LYS A 51 -8.63 16.91 9.69
C LYS A 51 -7.39 16.13 10.04
N ILE A 52 -6.90 15.33 9.06
CA ILE A 52 -5.79 14.39 9.24
C ILE A 52 -4.76 14.57 8.14
N GLY A 53 -3.50 14.71 8.53
CA GLY A 53 -2.35 14.46 7.67
C GLY A 53 -2.02 12.96 7.65
N ILE A 54 -1.64 12.42 6.51
CA ILE A 54 -1.26 11.01 6.38
C ILE A 54 -0.01 10.85 5.53
N ALA A 55 0.90 10.00 6.00
CA ALA A 55 2.00 9.50 5.19
C ALA A 55 1.49 8.31 4.35
N VAL A 56 1.67 8.35 3.04
CA VAL A 56 1.09 7.37 2.12
C VAL A 56 2.14 6.82 1.15
N LYS A 57 2.15 5.51 0.97
CA LYS A 57 2.79 4.86 -0.18
C LYS A 57 1.91 5.05 -1.43
N PRO A 58 2.40 4.80 -2.65
CA PRO A 58 1.59 4.96 -3.86
C PRO A 58 0.27 4.18 -3.86
N CYS A 59 0.25 2.96 -3.32
CA CYS A 59 -0.98 2.17 -3.20
C CYS A 59 -1.96 2.74 -2.16
N ASP A 60 -1.47 3.30 -1.04
CA ASP A 60 -2.32 3.99 -0.06
C ASP A 60 -2.93 5.26 -0.66
N ALA A 61 -2.14 6.07 -1.37
CA ALA A 61 -2.65 7.26 -2.05
C ALA A 61 -3.75 6.90 -3.07
N LYS A 62 -3.57 5.79 -3.81
CA LYS A 62 -4.63 5.25 -4.68
C LYS A 62 -5.89 4.88 -3.89
N ALA A 63 -5.74 4.22 -2.75
CA ALA A 63 -6.88 3.81 -1.93
C ALA A 63 -7.63 5.02 -1.35
N VAL A 64 -6.91 6.01 -0.82
CA VAL A 64 -7.51 7.26 -0.34
C VAL A 64 -8.32 7.95 -1.45
N ASN A 65 -7.75 8.10 -2.65
CA ASN A 65 -8.43 8.74 -3.78
C ASN A 65 -9.64 7.93 -4.26
N GLU A 66 -9.55 6.60 -4.25
CA GLU A 66 -10.69 5.74 -4.60
C GLU A 66 -11.85 5.89 -3.60
N LEU A 67 -11.54 5.99 -2.31
CA LEU A 67 -12.54 6.21 -1.26
C LEU A 67 -13.09 7.64 -1.25
N ILE A 68 -12.30 8.64 -1.64
CA ILE A 68 -12.79 10.01 -1.87
C ILE A 68 -13.84 10.00 -3.00
N LYS A 69 -13.56 9.35 -4.13
CA LYS A 69 -14.52 9.24 -5.25
C LYS A 69 -15.81 8.51 -4.86
N ARG A 70 -15.75 7.64 -3.85
CA ARG A 70 -16.91 6.94 -3.28
C ARG A 70 -17.58 7.68 -2.13
N HIS A 71 -17.16 8.92 -1.86
CA HIS A 71 -17.68 9.76 -0.77
C HIS A 71 -17.52 9.15 0.64
N ARG A 72 -16.50 8.31 0.82
CA ARG A 72 -16.17 7.72 2.12
C ARG A 72 -15.13 8.52 2.90
N ILE A 73 -14.37 9.35 2.21
CA ILE A 73 -13.39 10.27 2.77
C ILE A 73 -13.71 11.68 2.23
N ASN A 74 -13.78 12.66 3.13
CA ASN A 74 -13.93 14.06 2.73
C ASN A 74 -12.55 14.60 2.28
N PRO A 75 -12.37 14.99 0.99
CA PRO A 75 -11.10 15.47 0.48
C PRO A 75 -10.61 16.74 1.20
N ASP A 76 -11.51 17.58 1.74
CA ASP A 76 -11.11 18.82 2.41
C ASP A 76 -10.45 18.58 3.78
N ASN A 77 -10.67 17.40 4.35
CA ASN A 77 -10.15 17.02 5.65
C ASN A 77 -8.82 16.26 5.60
N ILE A 78 -8.41 15.78 4.42
CA ILE A 78 -7.24 14.91 4.29
C ILE A 78 -6.09 15.65 3.61
N TYR A 79 -4.89 15.50 4.17
CA TYR A 79 -3.61 15.98 3.62
C TYR A 79 -2.68 14.79 3.41
N THR A 80 -2.32 14.51 2.17
CA THR A 80 -1.53 13.33 1.81
C THR A 80 -0.07 13.68 1.55
N ILE A 81 0.82 13.09 2.35
CA ILE A 81 2.28 13.17 2.21
C ILE A 81 2.75 11.87 1.59
N GLY A 82 2.91 11.86 0.28
CA GLY A 82 3.32 10.70 -0.48
C GLY A 82 4.82 10.41 -0.35
N LEU A 83 5.17 9.13 -0.23
CA LEU A 83 6.54 8.67 -0.13
C LEU A 83 6.87 7.77 -1.32
N ASN A 84 8.05 7.97 -1.93
CA ASN A 84 8.55 7.04 -2.95
C ASN A 84 8.55 5.61 -2.42
N CYS A 85 8.23 4.66 -3.28
CA CYS A 85 8.15 3.28 -2.84
C CYS A 85 8.87 2.33 -3.80
N GLY A 86 9.91 1.69 -3.30
CA GLY A 86 10.63 0.61 -3.97
C GLY A 86 9.88 -0.72 -3.96
N GLY A 87 8.95 -0.87 -3.04
CA GLY A 87 8.21 -2.09 -2.74
C GLY A 87 8.15 -2.34 -1.24
N THR A 88 7.40 -3.34 -0.83
CA THR A 88 7.28 -3.77 0.57
C THR A 88 7.35 -5.29 0.69
N ILE A 89 7.78 -5.76 1.84
CA ILE A 89 7.85 -7.16 2.24
C ILE A 89 6.84 -7.37 3.38
N SER A 90 6.27 -8.56 3.54
CA SER A 90 5.41 -8.79 4.71
C SER A 90 6.24 -8.81 5.99
N PRO A 91 5.69 -8.38 7.15
CA PRO A 91 6.44 -8.39 8.41
C PRO A 91 6.95 -9.78 8.81
N ILE A 92 6.16 -10.82 8.57
CA ILE A 92 6.53 -12.22 8.86
C ILE A 92 7.69 -12.64 7.99
N THR A 93 7.56 -12.46 6.67
CA THR A 93 8.59 -12.79 5.70
C THR A 93 9.90 -12.02 5.97
N ALA A 94 9.79 -10.74 6.38
CA ALA A 94 10.96 -9.93 6.72
C ALA A 94 11.75 -10.51 7.90
N ARG A 95 11.06 -10.89 8.97
CA ARG A 95 11.71 -11.49 10.15
C ARG A 95 12.39 -12.83 9.84
N GLU A 96 11.76 -13.66 9.01
CA GLU A 96 12.37 -14.92 8.54
C GLU A 96 13.57 -14.66 7.63
N MET A 97 13.43 -13.74 6.68
CA MET A 97 14.49 -13.33 5.77
C MET A 97 15.74 -12.87 6.52
N LEU A 98 15.57 -12.04 7.56
CA LEU A 98 16.71 -11.54 8.35
C LEU A 98 17.46 -12.64 9.08
N LYS A 99 16.76 -13.62 9.61
CA LYS A 99 17.38 -14.79 10.25
C LYS A 99 18.11 -15.67 9.26
N LEU A 100 17.51 -15.94 8.09
CA LEU A 100 18.03 -16.92 7.12
C LEU A 100 19.13 -16.37 6.22
N TYR A 101 18.97 -15.13 5.73
CA TYR A 101 19.88 -14.54 4.72
C TYR A 101 20.88 -13.57 5.32
N TYR A 102 20.57 -12.96 6.44
CA TYR A 102 21.45 -11.97 7.08
C TYR A 102 22.14 -12.53 8.33
N ASP A 103 21.65 -13.64 8.87
CA ASP A 103 22.12 -14.22 10.15
C ASP A 103 22.16 -13.14 11.25
N ILE A 104 21.00 -12.47 11.46
CA ILE A 104 20.81 -11.44 12.48
C ILE A 104 19.47 -11.62 13.21
N ASP A 105 19.41 -11.10 14.43
CA ASP A 105 18.16 -10.90 15.14
C ASP A 105 17.39 -9.75 14.51
N PRO A 106 16.13 -9.92 14.07
CA PRO A 106 15.29 -8.82 13.58
C PRO A 106 15.19 -7.62 14.52
N ASN A 107 15.25 -7.84 15.84
CA ASN A 107 15.18 -6.78 16.85
C ASN A 107 16.42 -5.85 16.82
N SER A 108 17.54 -6.28 16.25
CA SER A 108 18.75 -5.47 16.12
C SER A 108 18.73 -4.48 14.95
N VAL A 109 17.70 -4.53 14.11
CA VAL A 109 17.57 -3.66 12.93
C VAL A 109 16.93 -2.34 13.32
N VAL A 110 17.61 -1.24 13.03
CA VAL A 110 17.11 0.12 13.29
C VAL A 110 16.66 0.85 12.03
N LYS A 111 17.09 0.39 10.86
CA LYS A 111 16.70 0.97 9.58
C LYS A 111 16.78 -0.03 8.46
N GLU A 112 15.92 0.14 7.46
CA GLU A 112 15.89 -0.67 6.25
C GLU A 112 15.75 0.21 5.00
N GLU A 113 16.35 -0.22 3.91
CA GLU A 113 16.26 0.48 2.63
C GLU A 113 16.34 -0.50 1.46
N ILE A 114 15.56 -0.23 0.40
CA ILE A 114 15.73 -0.89 -0.91
C ILE A 114 16.45 0.09 -1.82
N ALA A 115 17.73 -0.13 -2.04
CA ALA A 115 18.55 0.74 -2.86
C ALA A 115 19.54 -0.07 -3.71
N LYS A 116 19.82 0.39 -4.93
CA LYS A 116 20.84 -0.19 -5.85
C LYS A 116 20.67 -1.70 -6.08
N GLY A 117 19.43 -2.18 -6.12
CA GLY A 117 19.13 -3.60 -6.31
C GLY A 117 19.38 -4.48 -5.09
N LYS A 118 19.49 -3.90 -3.91
CA LYS A 118 19.71 -4.62 -2.65
C LYS A 118 18.67 -4.22 -1.62
N PHE A 119 18.35 -5.15 -0.72
CA PHE A 119 17.71 -4.83 0.54
C PHE A 119 18.80 -4.66 1.60
N ILE A 120 18.88 -3.48 2.16
CA ILE A 120 19.94 -3.02 3.06
C ILE A 120 19.34 -2.85 4.44
N VAL A 121 20.01 -3.35 5.46
CA VAL A 121 19.63 -3.18 6.87
C VAL A 121 20.79 -2.57 7.64
N GLU A 122 20.47 -1.61 8.49
CA GLU A 122 21.36 -0.96 9.43
C GLU A 122 21.06 -1.46 10.84
N LEU A 123 22.08 -1.80 11.59
CA LEU A 123 21.99 -2.42 12.91
C LEU A 123 22.25 -1.39 14.02
N GLU A 124 21.80 -1.68 15.25
CA GLU A 124 22.02 -0.82 16.43
C GLU A 124 23.50 -0.51 16.72
N ASP A 125 24.39 -1.44 16.38
CA ASP A 125 25.85 -1.26 16.53
C ASP A 125 26.49 -0.41 15.43
N GLY A 126 25.69 0.08 14.47
CA GLY A 126 26.12 0.84 13.29
C GLY A 126 26.61 -0.04 12.13
N GLY A 127 26.51 -1.37 12.25
CA GLY A 127 26.80 -2.31 11.17
C GLY A 127 25.75 -2.22 10.05
N GLU A 128 26.18 -2.49 8.81
CA GLU A 128 25.28 -2.57 7.64
C GLU A 128 25.42 -3.94 7.00
N LYS A 129 24.29 -4.56 6.65
CA LYS A 129 24.25 -5.78 5.83
C LYS A 129 23.33 -5.58 4.63
N ALA A 130 23.67 -6.21 3.50
CA ALA A 130 22.93 -6.04 2.25
C ALA A 130 22.93 -7.33 1.42
N VAL A 131 21.74 -7.74 0.97
CA VAL A 131 21.54 -8.89 0.07
C VAL A 131 20.85 -8.41 -1.21
N SER A 132 21.11 -9.06 -2.34
CA SER A 132 20.46 -8.78 -3.61
C SER A 132 18.94 -8.96 -3.48
N ILE A 133 18.16 -7.98 -3.94
CA ILE A 133 16.70 -8.10 -3.92
C ILE A 133 16.21 -9.20 -4.86
N ASP A 134 16.90 -9.40 -5.99
CA ASP A 134 16.58 -10.46 -6.96
C ASP A 134 16.80 -11.84 -6.34
N GLU A 135 17.92 -12.04 -5.61
CA GLU A 135 18.20 -13.28 -4.89
C GLU A 135 17.13 -13.59 -3.83
N LEU A 136 16.71 -12.56 -3.08
CA LEU A 136 15.64 -12.70 -2.09
C LEU A 136 14.30 -13.05 -2.76
N GLU A 137 13.97 -12.40 -3.87
CA GLU A 137 12.72 -12.63 -4.61
C GLU A 137 12.66 -14.03 -5.25
N GLU A 138 13.77 -14.52 -5.81
CA GLU A 138 13.89 -15.88 -6.35
C GLU A 138 13.67 -16.96 -5.27
N ASN A 139 13.98 -16.65 -4.03
CA ASN A 139 13.81 -17.55 -2.89
C ASN A 139 12.52 -17.29 -2.08
N GLY A 140 11.65 -16.41 -2.54
CA GLY A 140 10.35 -16.13 -1.91
C GLY A 140 10.37 -15.14 -0.74
N TYR A 141 11.50 -14.44 -0.51
CA TYR A 141 11.69 -13.51 0.61
C TYR A 141 11.72 -12.03 0.23
N GLY A 142 11.63 -11.73 -1.02
CA GLY A 142 11.69 -10.36 -1.51
C GLY A 142 10.37 -9.59 -1.40
N ARG A 143 10.23 -8.58 -2.26
CA ARG A 143 9.03 -7.74 -2.31
C ARG A 143 7.79 -8.57 -2.67
N ARG A 144 6.64 -8.14 -2.17
CA ARG A 144 5.35 -8.70 -2.60
C ARG A 144 5.26 -8.78 -4.13
N HIS A 145 4.65 -9.80 -4.66
CA HIS A 145 4.45 -9.94 -6.11
C HIS A 145 3.77 -8.69 -6.74
N ASN A 146 2.81 -8.09 -6.03
CA ASN A 146 2.16 -6.87 -6.49
C ASN A 146 3.11 -5.66 -6.50
N CYS A 147 4.08 -5.61 -5.59
CA CYS A 147 5.12 -4.57 -5.59
C CYS A 147 6.11 -4.72 -6.75
N GLN A 148 6.46 -5.95 -7.10
CA GLN A 148 7.30 -6.25 -8.28
C GLN A 148 6.60 -5.75 -9.55
N ARG A 149 5.28 -5.95 -9.67
CA ARG A 149 4.44 -5.54 -10.81
C ARG A 149 3.90 -4.09 -10.74
N CYS A 150 4.28 -3.30 -9.73
CA CYS A 150 3.68 -1.99 -9.47
C CYS A 150 4.05 -0.95 -10.53
N ASP A 151 3.04 -0.27 -11.08
CA ASP A 151 3.18 0.77 -12.11
C ASP A 151 3.37 2.19 -11.52
N LEU A 152 3.23 2.36 -10.20
CA LEU A 152 3.30 3.66 -9.54
C LEU A 152 4.36 3.62 -8.44
N LYS A 153 5.47 4.29 -8.64
CA LYS A 153 6.60 4.32 -7.70
C LYS A 153 6.71 5.65 -6.97
N VAL A 154 6.30 6.74 -7.63
CA VAL A 154 6.20 8.09 -7.06
C VAL A 154 4.73 8.45 -6.93
N PRO A 155 4.23 8.75 -5.72
CA PRO A 155 2.79 8.97 -5.49
C PRO A 155 2.35 10.38 -5.89
N ARG A 156 2.38 10.71 -7.18
CA ARG A 156 1.95 12.02 -7.72
C ARG A 156 0.43 12.26 -7.60
N ASN A 157 -0.30 11.25 -7.18
CA ASN A 157 -1.71 11.33 -6.81
C ASN A 157 -1.94 11.72 -5.33
N ALA A 158 -0.86 12.00 -4.57
CA ALA A 158 -0.90 12.63 -3.24
C ALA A 158 -0.70 14.15 -3.35
N ASP A 159 -1.00 14.92 -2.28
CA ASP A 159 -0.81 16.38 -2.26
C ASP A 159 0.65 16.79 -2.47
N ILE A 160 1.58 16.05 -1.85
CA ILE A 160 3.02 16.16 -2.11
C ILE A 160 3.60 14.75 -2.29
N ALA A 161 4.68 14.63 -3.06
CA ALA A 161 5.42 13.38 -3.22
C ALA A 161 6.89 13.57 -2.84
N CYS A 162 7.30 12.88 -1.78
CA CYS A 162 8.62 13.00 -1.17
C CYS A 162 9.48 11.77 -1.43
N GLY A 163 10.81 11.94 -1.39
CA GLY A 163 11.75 10.83 -1.40
C GLY A 163 13.17 11.24 -1.75
N ASN A 164 14.10 10.30 -1.59
CA ASN A 164 15.52 10.53 -1.80
C ASN A 164 16.00 10.38 -3.26
N TRP A 165 15.16 9.82 -4.17
CA TRP A 165 15.57 9.62 -5.56
C TRP A 165 15.84 10.93 -6.28
N GLY A 166 17.08 11.12 -6.73
CA GLY A 166 17.56 12.34 -7.36
C GLY A 166 17.94 13.46 -6.40
N ALA A 167 17.71 13.29 -5.09
CA ALA A 167 18.17 14.25 -4.08
C ALA A 167 19.66 14.05 -3.76
N GLU A 168 20.30 15.13 -3.31
CA GLU A 168 21.62 15.07 -2.70
C GLU A 168 21.53 14.53 -1.27
N ASP A 169 22.65 14.07 -0.72
CA ASP A 169 22.73 13.60 0.66
C ASP A 169 22.23 14.67 1.64
N GLY A 170 21.37 14.25 2.57
CA GLY A 170 20.72 15.13 3.53
C GLY A 170 19.52 15.94 2.99
N TRP A 171 19.16 15.77 1.72
CA TRP A 171 18.01 16.43 1.10
C TRP A 171 16.90 15.42 0.73
N THR A 172 15.68 15.92 0.75
CA THR A 172 14.50 15.20 0.25
C THR A 172 13.95 15.91 -0.98
N PHE A 173 13.73 15.17 -2.06
CA PHE A 173 13.04 15.68 -3.23
C PHE A 173 11.54 15.81 -2.91
N ILE A 174 10.93 16.95 -3.21
CA ILE A 174 9.51 17.23 -2.98
C ILE A 174 8.88 17.66 -4.32
N GLU A 175 7.90 16.89 -4.77
CA GLU A 175 6.98 17.27 -5.86
C GLU A 175 5.69 17.78 -5.25
N ILE A 176 5.24 18.97 -5.63
CA ILE A 176 3.98 19.59 -5.16
C ILE A 176 2.90 19.31 -6.20
N ASN A 177 1.90 18.52 -5.86
CA ASN A 177 0.91 18.02 -6.82
C ASN A 177 -0.49 18.66 -6.65
N SER A 178 -0.72 19.42 -5.56
CA SER A 178 -2.00 20.07 -5.31
C SER A 178 -1.82 21.46 -4.67
N GLN A 179 -2.90 22.26 -4.67
CA GLN A 179 -2.92 23.52 -3.95
C GLN A 179 -2.76 23.33 -2.43
N LYS A 180 -3.30 22.25 -1.87
CA LYS A 180 -3.11 21.88 -0.45
C LYS A 180 -1.64 21.57 -0.17
N GLY A 181 -1.00 20.80 -1.04
CA GLY A 181 0.43 20.51 -0.95
C GLY A 181 1.29 21.77 -1.03
N ALA A 182 0.96 22.69 -1.95
CA ALA A 182 1.66 23.99 -2.06
C ALA A 182 1.52 24.82 -0.77
N LYS A 183 0.33 24.84 -0.18
CA LYS A 183 0.09 25.56 1.09
C LYS A 183 0.94 24.99 2.22
N ILE A 184 0.99 23.67 2.40
CA ILE A 184 1.79 23.01 3.44
C ILE A 184 3.28 23.35 3.28
N VAL A 185 3.83 23.14 2.08
CA VAL A 185 5.26 23.37 1.82
C VAL A 185 5.63 24.83 2.00
N ASN A 186 4.83 25.76 1.48
CA ASN A 186 5.10 27.20 1.61
C ASN A 186 5.00 27.66 3.07
N GLN A 187 4.04 27.16 3.84
CA GLN A 187 3.93 27.48 5.25
C GLN A 187 5.12 26.94 6.05
N ALA A 188 5.51 25.67 5.83
CA ALA A 188 6.65 25.07 6.50
C ALA A 188 7.97 25.82 6.21
N LYS A 189 8.13 26.34 4.98
CA LYS A 189 9.26 27.21 4.62
C LYS A 189 9.19 28.58 5.31
N ALA A 190 8.02 29.21 5.31
CA ALA A 190 7.83 30.54 5.91
C ALA A 190 8.07 30.53 7.43
N GLU A 191 7.71 29.43 8.09
CA GLU A 191 7.93 29.23 9.54
C GLU A 191 9.33 28.68 9.88
N GLY A 192 10.19 28.42 8.87
CA GLY A 192 11.56 27.98 9.06
C GLY A 192 11.73 26.49 9.44
N TYR A 193 10.67 25.67 9.31
CA TYR A 193 10.76 24.23 9.57
C TYR A 193 11.54 23.47 8.51
N ILE A 194 11.51 23.96 7.27
CA ILE A 194 12.25 23.37 6.16
C ILE A 194 12.93 24.44 5.32
N GLU A 195 14.10 24.10 4.80
CA GLU A 195 14.75 24.84 3.73
C GLU A 195 14.45 24.18 2.39
N GLY A 196 14.43 24.94 1.31
CA GLY A 196 14.14 24.39 -0.01
C GLY A 196 14.87 25.13 -1.12
N LYS A 197 15.47 24.36 -2.01
CA LYS A 197 16.08 24.84 -3.25
C LYS A 197 15.40 24.20 -4.46
N THR A 198 15.47 24.87 -5.60
CA THR A 198 15.00 24.27 -6.86
C THR A 198 15.97 23.17 -7.28
N PRO A 199 15.50 21.95 -7.58
CA PRO A 199 16.37 20.88 -8.03
C PRO A 199 16.95 21.17 -9.41
N SER A 200 18.16 20.67 -9.67
CA SER A 200 18.76 20.75 -11.01
C SER A 200 18.03 19.81 -12.00
N GLU A 201 18.12 20.10 -13.29
CA GLU A 201 17.61 19.23 -14.35
C GLU A 201 18.19 17.81 -14.27
N LYS A 202 19.46 17.69 -13.88
CA LYS A 202 20.12 16.41 -13.64
C LYS A 202 19.44 15.63 -12.49
N ALA A 203 19.10 16.28 -11.39
CA ALA A 203 18.42 15.66 -10.27
C ALA A 203 17.03 15.15 -10.66
N ILE A 204 16.26 15.95 -11.41
CA ILE A 204 14.96 15.58 -11.97
C ILE A 204 15.11 14.38 -12.90
N GLY A 205 16.11 14.40 -13.78
CA GLY A 205 16.41 13.31 -14.70
C GLY A 205 16.77 11.99 -13.99
N ILE A 206 17.56 12.06 -12.92
CA ILE A 206 17.89 10.89 -12.11
C ILE A 206 16.64 10.29 -11.45
N ARG A 207 15.78 11.13 -10.84
CA ARG A 207 14.52 10.70 -10.24
C ARG A 207 13.64 9.95 -11.24
N SER A 208 13.42 10.55 -12.40
CA SER A 208 12.62 9.94 -13.48
C SER A 208 13.23 8.64 -14.01
N LYS A 209 14.56 8.60 -14.14
CA LYS A 209 15.27 7.41 -14.60
C LYS A 209 15.11 6.24 -13.62
N ILE A 210 15.24 6.48 -12.31
CA ILE A 210 15.07 5.45 -11.28
C ILE A 210 13.63 4.91 -11.33
N GLU A 211 12.63 5.80 -11.34
CA GLU A 211 11.22 5.41 -11.43
C GLU A 211 10.95 4.54 -12.65
N ASN A 212 11.36 4.99 -13.84
CA ASN A 212 11.13 4.27 -15.09
C ASN A 212 11.84 2.91 -15.12
N LEU A 213 13.05 2.81 -14.59
CA LEU A 213 13.76 1.52 -14.50
C LEU A 213 13.01 0.54 -13.61
N MET A 214 12.54 0.98 -12.44
CA MET A 214 11.80 0.13 -11.51
C MET A 214 10.46 -0.34 -12.11
N ILE A 215 9.77 0.50 -12.87
CA ILE A 215 8.53 0.12 -13.58
C ILE A 215 8.83 -0.91 -14.66
N LYS A 216 9.91 -0.68 -15.45
CA LYS A 216 10.31 -1.57 -16.53
C LYS A 216 10.73 -2.95 -16.05
N MET A 217 11.41 -3.03 -14.91
CA MET A 217 11.79 -4.33 -14.31
C MET A 217 10.57 -5.20 -14.03
N GLY A 218 9.42 -4.61 -13.70
CA GLY A 218 8.18 -5.34 -13.43
C GLY A 218 7.42 -5.84 -14.66
N GLU A 219 7.83 -5.52 -15.91
CA GLU A 219 7.05 -5.87 -17.10
C GLU A 219 6.97 -7.39 -17.35
N LYS A 220 8.06 -8.12 -17.09
CA LYS A 220 8.08 -9.58 -17.20
C LYS A 220 7.06 -10.22 -16.27
N GLU A 221 7.04 -9.77 -15.01
CA GLU A 221 6.12 -10.28 -13.99
C GLU A 221 4.65 -9.94 -14.29
N LYS A 222 4.39 -8.79 -14.92
CA LYS A 222 3.05 -8.42 -15.38
C LYS A 222 2.56 -9.33 -16.49
N THR A 223 3.42 -9.63 -17.46
CA THR A 223 3.10 -10.52 -18.58
C THR A 223 2.84 -11.93 -18.06
N SER A 224 3.72 -12.47 -17.25
CA SER A 224 3.57 -13.78 -16.64
C SER A 224 2.24 -13.92 -15.88
N LEU A 225 1.85 -12.93 -15.07
CA LEU A 225 0.58 -12.95 -14.35
C LEU A 225 -0.64 -13.01 -15.28
N LEU A 226 -0.62 -12.31 -16.41
CA LEU A 226 -1.75 -12.29 -17.35
C LEU A 226 -1.92 -13.64 -18.05
N ASP A 227 -0.83 -14.36 -18.28
CA ASP A 227 -0.81 -15.68 -18.91
C ASP A 227 -1.07 -16.82 -17.91
N GLU A 228 -0.87 -16.59 -16.61
CA GLU A 228 -1.10 -17.58 -15.56
C GLU A 228 -2.59 -17.98 -15.50
N ASP A 229 -2.89 -19.27 -15.46
CA ASP A 229 -4.27 -19.76 -15.32
C ASP A 229 -4.72 -19.69 -13.86
N ILE A 230 -5.21 -18.53 -13.45
CA ILE A 230 -5.80 -18.29 -12.13
C ILE A 230 -7.30 -18.14 -12.30
N SER A 231 -8.07 -19.09 -11.80
CA SER A 231 -9.53 -19.04 -11.81
C SER A 231 -10.10 -19.35 -10.43
N ILE A 232 -11.17 -18.65 -10.06
CA ILE A 232 -11.96 -19.01 -8.89
C ILE A 232 -12.73 -20.32 -9.19
N GLY A 233 -12.58 -21.33 -8.37
CA GLY A 233 -13.22 -22.64 -8.59
C GLY A 233 -12.24 -23.78 -8.75
N SER A 234 -10.93 -23.52 -8.78
CA SER A 234 -9.92 -24.55 -8.59
C SER A 234 -9.94 -25.11 -7.16
N ASP A 235 -9.41 -26.31 -6.95
CA ASP A 235 -9.33 -26.96 -5.63
C ASP A 235 -8.62 -26.10 -4.60
N GLU A 236 -7.70 -25.24 -5.03
CA GLU A 236 -7.00 -24.29 -4.18
C GLU A 236 -7.94 -23.33 -3.44
N TRP A 237 -9.00 -22.86 -4.11
CA TRP A 237 -10.00 -21.95 -3.52
C TRP A 237 -10.91 -22.65 -2.52
N ASN A 238 -11.12 -23.96 -2.68
CA ASN A 238 -11.93 -24.75 -1.75
C ASN A 238 -11.28 -24.88 -0.36
N ARG A 239 -9.98 -24.60 -0.23
CA ARG A 239 -9.27 -24.59 1.05
C ARG A 239 -9.58 -23.34 1.91
N CYS A 240 -10.29 -22.34 1.35
CA CYS A 240 -10.58 -21.10 2.05
C CYS A 240 -11.37 -21.35 3.34
N ILE A 241 -10.78 -21.00 4.48
CA ILE A 241 -11.40 -21.14 5.80
C ILE A 241 -12.28 -19.94 6.17
N GLN A 242 -12.45 -18.98 5.26
CA GLN A 242 -13.27 -17.78 5.46
C GLN A 242 -12.92 -17.00 6.75
N CYS A 243 -11.64 -16.85 7.04
CA CYS A 243 -11.14 -16.13 8.22
C CYS A 243 -11.30 -14.60 8.14
N TYR A 244 -11.80 -14.07 7.03
CA TYR A 244 -12.00 -12.65 6.74
C TYR A 244 -10.71 -11.79 6.68
N ALA A 245 -9.53 -12.27 7.04
CA ALA A 245 -8.29 -11.50 7.07
C ALA A 245 -8.02 -10.71 5.76
N CYS A 246 -8.23 -11.36 4.61
CA CYS A 246 -8.06 -10.71 3.30
C CYS A 246 -9.10 -9.60 3.00
N ARG A 247 -10.26 -9.61 3.68
CA ARG A 247 -11.26 -8.54 3.62
C ARG A 247 -10.83 -7.38 4.53
N ASP A 248 -10.44 -7.71 5.74
CA ASP A 248 -10.18 -6.72 6.80
C ASP A 248 -8.91 -5.92 6.54
N ILE A 249 -7.91 -6.53 5.88
CA ILE A 249 -6.69 -5.84 5.46
C ILE A 249 -6.88 -4.98 4.20
N CYS A 250 -8.00 -5.12 3.48
CA CYS A 250 -8.18 -4.45 2.20
C CYS A 250 -8.44 -2.94 2.38
N PRO A 251 -7.56 -2.04 1.89
CA PRO A 251 -7.66 -0.61 2.15
C PRO A 251 -8.86 0.07 1.50
N ILE A 252 -9.57 -0.64 0.62
CA ILE A 252 -10.76 -0.12 -0.07
C ILE A 252 -12.05 -0.87 0.31
N CYS A 253 -12.02 -1.73 1.33
CA CYS A 253 -13.21 -2.41 1.84
C CYS A 253 -13.85 -1.56 2.94
N TRP A 254 -14.78 -0.68 2.56
CA TRP A 254 -15.36 0.36 3.42
C TRP A 254 -16.73 0.03 4.01
N CYS A 255 -17.32 -1.12 3.75
CA CYS A 255 -18.66 -1.46 4.19
C CYS A 255 -18.75 -1.50 5.72
N ASN A 256 -19.70 -0.75 6.30
CA ASN A 256 -20.00 -0.83 7.73
C ASN A 256 -20.77 -2.11 8.08
N GLU A 257 -21.60 -2.56 7.14
CA GLU A 257 -22.35 -3.81 7.22
C GLU A 257 -21.97 -4.65 6.00
N CYS A 258 -21.30 -5.76 6.23
CA CYS A 258 -20.83 -6.61 5.15
C CYS A 258 -21.91 -7.61 4.72
N GLU A 259 -22.19 -7.66 3.42
CA GLU A 259 -23.17 -8.62 2.87
C GLU A 259 -22.79 -10.07 3.17
N LEU A 260 -21.50 -10.35 3.26
CA LEU A 260 -20.99 -11.66 3.63
C LEU A 260 -21.32 -12.04 5.08
N GLU A 261 -21.52 -11.07 5.96
CA GLU A 261 -21.90 -11.29 7.36
C GLU A 261 -23.43 -11.45 7.48
N LYS A 262 -24.21 -10.69 6.70
CA LYS A 262 -25.68 -10.78 6.71
C LYS A 262 -26.17 -12.15 6.29
N SER A 263 -25.64 -12.70 5.21
CA SER A 263 -26.04 -14.02 4.70
C SER A 263 -25.75 -15.16 5.69
N TYR A 264 -24.85 -14.94 6.64
CA TYR A 264 -24.49 -15.92 7.67
C TYR A 264 -25.48 -15.91 8.85
N PHE A 265 -26.06 -14.75 9.17
CA PHE A 265 -26.88 -14.56 10.36
C PHE A 265 -28.40 -14.53 10.10
N GLU A 266 -28.85 -14.26 8.88
CA GLU A 266 -30.28 -14.06 8.54
C GLU A 266 -31.01 -15.36 8.19
N ASN A 267 -30.32 -16.44 7.87
CA ASN A 267 -30.93 -17.74 7.59
C ASN A 267 -30.96 -18.62 8.86
N GLU A 268 -31.94 -18.40 9.71
CA GLU A 268 -32.17 -19.25 10.89
C GLU A 268 -32.31 -20.75 10.58
N ASN A 269 -32.57 -21.12 9.33
CA ASN A 269 -32.76 -22.52 8.88
C ASN A 269 -31.57 -23.09 8.09
N GLU A 270 -30.58 -22.29 7.71
CA GLU A 270 -29.40 -22.75 7.00
C GLU A 270 -28.15 -22.21 7.68
N ASN A 271 -27.73 -22.83 8.77
CA ASN A 271 -26.46 -22.54 9.47
C ASN A 271 -25.23 -22.91 8.63
N CYS A 272 -25.24 -22.65 7.34
CA CYS A 272 -24.12 -22.93 6.47
C CYS A 272 -23.49 -21.61 6.01
N PRO A 273 -22.23 -21.34 6.35
CA PRO A 273 -21.51 -20.21 5.77
C PRO A 273 -21.52 -20.29 4.24
N PRO A 274 -21.45 -19.16 3.53
CA PRO A 274 -21.31 -19.18 2.08
C PRO A 274 -20.14 -20.08 1.70
N SER A 275 -20.24 -20.80 0.58
CA SER A 275 -19.10 -21.60 0.13
C SER A 275 -17.85 -20.70 -0.04
N ALA A 276 -16.66 -21.27 0.09
CA ALA A 276 -15.41 -20.55 -0.15
C ALA A 276 -15.41 -19.80 -1.50
N ILE A 277 -15.97 -20.43 -2.53
CA ILE A 277 -16.12 -19.83 -3.87
C ILE A 277 -17.10 -18.65 -3.83
N SER A 278 -18.24 -18.78 -3.17
CA SER A 278 -19.22 -17.70 -3.03
C SER A 278 -18.64 -16.51 -2.25
N PHE A 279 -17.94 -16.77 -1.15
CA PHE A 279 -17.26 -15.77 -0.37
C PHE A 279 -16.27 -14.94 -1.21
N GLN A 280 -15.41 -15.60 -1.95
CA GLN A 280 -14.43 -14.91 -2.80
C GLN A 280 -15.10 -14.27 -4.03
N GLY A 281 -16.15 -14.85 -4.56
CA GLY A 281 -16.94 -14.31 -5.67
C GLY A 281 -17.61 -12.98 -5.33
N VAL A 282 -18.20 -12.86 -4.14
CA VAL A 282 -18.76 -11.59 -3.63
C VAL A 282 -17.65 -10.55 -3.48
N ARG A 283 -16.52 -10.90 -2.87
CA ARG A 283 -15.39 -9.97 -2.74
C ARG A 283 -14.87 -9.49 -4.08
N LEU A 284 -14.72 -10.39 -5.05
CA LEU A 284 -14.29 -10.05 -6.41
C LEU A 284 -15.25 -9.06 -7.07
N SER A 285 -16.57 -9.32 -6.98
CA SER A 285 -17.57 -8.45 -7.59
C SER A 285 -17.56 -7.03 -6.99
N HIS A 286 -17.31 -6.91 -5.68
CA HIS A 286 -17.29 -5.61 -4.99
C HIS A 286 -15.98 -4.84 -5.21
N MET A 287 -14.83 -5.52 -5.16
CA MET A 287 -13.54 -4.87 -4.99
C MET A 287 -12.60 -4.95 -6.19
N ALA A 288 -12.69 -5.98 -7.06
CA ALA A 288 -11.64 -6.23 -8.04
C ALA A 288 -11.45 -5.09 -9.05
N PHE A 289 -12.53 -4.43 -9.46
CA PHE A 289 -12.45 -3.32 -10.42
C PHE A 289 -11.86 -2.04 -9.83
N SER A 290 -11.95 -1.87 -8.52
CA SER A 290 -11.35 -0.76 -7.76
C SER A 290 -10.07 -1.16 -7.04
N CYS A 291 -9.56 -2.35 -7.29
CA CYS A 291 -8.35 -2.85 -6.64
C CYS A 291 -7.15 -1.93 -6.92
N VAL A 292 -6.48 -1.50 -5.85
CA VAL A 292 -5.29 -0.64 -5.93
C VAL A 292 -3.99 -1.42 -6.07
N ASN A 293 -4.06 -2.73 -6.14
CA ASN A 293 -2.96 -3.67 -6.33
C ASN A 293 -1.89 -3.61 -5.21
N CYS A 294 -2.31 -3.46 -3.95
CA CYS A 294 -1.38 -3.42 -2.81
C CYS A 294 -0.81 -4.80 -2.42
N GLY A 295 -1.49 -5.90 -2.76
CA GLY A 295 -1.03 -7.29 -2.51
C GLY A 295 -1.23 -7.81 -1.09
N GLN A 296 -1.72 -7.00 -0.14
CA GLN A 296 -1.82 -7.40 1.27
C GLN A 296 -2.78 -8.57 1.52
N CYS A 297 -3.81 -8.74 0.67
CA CYS A 297 -4.75 -9.85 0.82
C CYS A 297 -4.10 -11.22 0.56
N GLY A 298 -3.01 -11.29 -0.19
CA GLY A 298 -2.17 -12.49 -0.30
C GLY A 298 -1.35 -12.73 0.95
N ASP A 299 -0.68 -11.69 1.47
CA ASP A 299 0.19 -11.77 2.65
C ASP A 299 -0.52 -12.31 3.90
N VAL A 300 -1.77 -11.92 4.10
CA VAL A 300 -2.54 -12.28 5.30
C VAL A 300 -3.30 -13.59 5.16
N CYS A 301 -3.21 -14.28 4.02
CA CYS A 301 -3.91 -15.52 3.83
C CYS A 301 -3.17 -16.69 4.53
N PRO A 302 -3.70 -17.27 5.62
CA PRO A 302 -2.98 -18.28 6.40
C PRO A 302 -2.85 -19.63 5.66
N ILE A 303 -3.54 -19.78 4.55
CA ILE A 303 -3.52 -20.99 3.70
C ILE A 303 -3.05 -20.69 2.27
N GLU A 304 -2.41 -19.51 2.09
CA GLU A 304 -1.70 -19.12 0.86
C GLU A 304 -2.53 -19.19 -0.43
N ILE A 305 -3.83 -18.85 -0.35
CA ILE A 305 -4.64 -18.68 -1.57
C ILE A 305 -4.15 -17.43 -2.30
N PRO A 306 -3.92 -17.47 -3.64
CA PRO A 306 -3.37 -16.35 -4.41
C PRO A 306 -4.44 -15.28 -4.70
N VAL A 307 -5.08 -14.76 -3.64
CA VAL A 307 -6.15 -13.77 -3.72
C VAL A 307 -5.65 -12.50 -4.41
N ASP A 308 -4.46 -12.04 -4.04
CA ASP A 308 -3.82 -10.86 -4.60
C ASP A 308 -3.55 -10.99 -6.10
N LYS A 309 -3.09 -12.14 -6.56
CA LYS A 309 -2.85 -12.41 -7.99
C LYS A 309 -4.16 -12.36 -8.79
N LEU A 310 -5.23 -12.97 -8.28
CA LEU A 310 -6.52 -12.95 -8.97
C LEU A 310 -7.10 -11.54 -9.08
N PHE A 311 -7.05 -10.76 -7.99
CA PHE A 311 -7.52 -9.36 -7.99
C PHE A 311 -6.69 -8.49 -8.93
N ASP A 312 -5.37 -8.62 -8.91
CA ASP A 312 -4.46 -7.90 -9.82
C ASP A 312 -4.74 -8.23 -11.28
N LYS A 313 -4.90 -9.53 -11.60
CA LYS A 313 -5.23 -9.99 -12.96
C LYS A 313 -6.55 -9.41 -13.48
N ILE A 314 -7.59 -9.42 -12.66
CA ILE A 314 -8.92 -8.89 -13.03
C ILE A 314 -8.82 -7.37 -13.22
N GLN A 315 -8.18 -6.65 -12.30
CA GLN A 315 -8.03 -5.20 -12.38
C GLN A 315 -7.25 -4.79 -13.64
N ARG A 316 -6.16 -5.50 -13.98
CA ARG A 316 -5.38 -5.23 -15.21
C ARG A 316 -6.19 -5.50 -16.47
N LYS A 317 -6.96 -6.60 -16.51
CA LYS A 317 -7.87 -6.86 -17.63
C LYS A 317 -8.94 -5.78 -17.77
N TYR A 318 -9.46 -5.28 -16.65
CA TYR A 318 -10.42 -4.18 -16.64
C TYR A 318 -9.77 -2.87 -17.12
N LYS A 319 -8.60 -2.51 -16.60
CA LYS A 319 -7.80 -1.36 -17.06
C LYS A 319 -7.57 -1.41 -18.58
N ASN A 320 -7.17 -2.57 -19.10
CA ASN A 320 -6.89 -2.72 -20.54
C ASN A 320 -8.13 -2.52 -21.41
N ARG A 321 -9.34 -2.81 -20.90
CA ARG A 321 -10.60 -2.64 -21.65
C ARG A 321 -11.19 -1.24 -21.52
N THR A 322 -11.05 -0.59 -20.37
CA THR A 322 -11.79 0.65 -20.04
C THR A 322 -10.88 1.86 -19.89
N GLY A 323 -9.57 1.67 -19.75
CA GLY A 323 -8.62 2.73 -19.37
C GLY A 323 -8.67 3.10 -17.87
N TYR A 324 -9.64 2.59 -17.10
CA TYR A 324 -9.80 2.96 -15.70
C TYR A 324 -8.67 2.42 -14.82
N VAL A 325 -8.04 3.30 -14.06
CA VAL A 325 -7.03 2.97 -13.04
C VAL A 325 -7.52 3.46 -11.68
N ALA A 326 -7.77 2.51 -10.77
CA ALA A 326 -8.27 2.81 -9.44
C ALA A 326 -7.38 3.82 -8.70
N GLY A 327 -7.99 4.88 -8.14
CA GLY A 327 -7.30 5.94 -7.40
C GLY A 327 -6.45 6.90 -8.23
N ILE A 328 -6.44 6.75 -9.58
CA ILE A 328 -5.72 7.62 -10.52
C ILE A 328 -6.71 8.29 -11.50
N SER A 329 -7.55 7.49 -12.17
CA SER A 329 -8.55 8.01 -13.12
C SER A 329 -9.51 8.99 -12.45
N GLU A 330 -9.92 10.04 -13.15
CA GLU A 330 -10.87 11.03 -12.64
C GLU A 330 -12.33 10.56 -12.72
N GLU A 331 -12.60 9.57 -13.56
CA GLU A 331 -13.93 9.02 -13.75
C GLU A 331 -14.47 8.37 -12.47
N LYS A 332 -15.79 8.22 -12.43
CA LYS A 332 -16.47 7.52 -11.33
C LYS A 332 -15.96 6.09 -11.20
N PRO A 333 -15.84 5.58 -9.96
CA PRO A 333 -15.43 4.19 -9.75
C PRO A 333 -16.38 3.21 -10.44
N PRO A 334 -15.88 2.06 -10.90
CA PRO A 334 -16.74 1.00 -11.39
C PRO A 334 -17.78 0.57 -10.36
N LEU A 335 -18.98 0.21 -10.83
CA LEU A 335 -20.11 -0.18 -9.97
C LEU A 335 -20.54 0.91 -8.96
N TYR A 336 -20.20 2.18 -9.25
CA TYR A 336 -20.63 3.31 -8.43
C TYR A 336 -22.15 3.48 -8.49
N SER A 337 -22.81 3.47 -7.33
CA SER A 337 -24.22 3.85 -7.19
C SER A 337 -24.34 5.22 -6.52
N PRO A 338 -25.01 6.21 -7.16
CA PRO A 338 -25.28 7.51 -6.52
C PRO A 338 -26.37 7.43 -5.44
N LYS A 339 -27.22 6.40 -5.48
CA LYS A 339 -28.14 6.10 -4.38
C LYS A 339 -27.30 5.44 -3.31
N LYS A 340 -27.11 6.15 -2.17
CA LYS A 340 -26.42 5.66 -0.99
C LYS A 340 -25.96 4.21 -1.19
N GLU A 341 -24.67 3.98 -1.29
CA GLU A 341 -24.17 2.62 -1.13
C GLU A 341 -24.55 2.21 0.30
N ILE A 342 -25.84 1.90 0.46
CA ILE A 342 -26.35 1.16 1.60
C ILE A 342 -25.98 -0.27 1.26
N LEU A 343 -24.75 -0.61 1.57
CA LEU A 343 -24.29 -1.97 1.74
C LEU A 343 -23.58 -2.04 3.07
#